data_22c13f3fb5954367c7ef644e191d3213
#
_entry.id   22c13f3fb5954367c7ef644e191d3213
#
_cell.length_a   1.000
_cell.length_b   1.000
_cell.length_c   1.000
_cell.angle_alpha   90.00
_cell.angle_beta   90.00
_cell.angle_gamma   90.00
#
_symmetry.space_group_name_H-M   'P 1'
#
loop_
_entity.id
_entity.type
_entity.pdbx_description
1 polymer ?
#
loop_
_entity_poly.entity_id
_entity_poly.type
_entity_poly.pdbx_seq_one_letter_code
_entity_poly.pdbx_strand_id
1 'polypeptide(L)'
;MFVDTAKIKIKAGDGGDGAVSFHREKYVAAGGPDGGDGGRGGNIVFVADSNLSTLADFRYKRKYAAKKGENGRGGRCRGKNAEDLVIRVPVGTVVKEENSGRILADVSGDEPYIVAKGGKGGWGNPHFATPVRQVPRFAKPGLPGEEFDVVLELKLLADVGLVGFPNVGKSTLVSVVSQAKPEIANYHFTTITPVLGVVSMGEGSSFFMADIPGLIEGAWQGTGLGHQFLRHVERCRMLVHIVDVSGSEGRDPKEDFITINNELAKFNPELAERPMVVAGNKCDMATDEQIADFKKFVEDQGYDFFPIMAAIRYDVDPLLKKIQEMLSKLPPITHYEAEPAPIVTVDDFDDHSVIIKNVNGIYTVEADWLLQVMKGINFDDYESLNYFQKVLINGGVIDALRKKGCSDGDTVSIYELEFDFMD
;
A
#
# COMPACT_ATOMS: atom_id res chain seq x y z
N MET A 1 -1.78 15.85 14.72
CA MET A 1 -2.97 15.72 13.83
C MET A 1 -2.89 14.35 13.19
N PHE A 2 -3.83 13.47 13.49
CA PHE A 2 -3.88 12.12 12.94
C PHE A 2 -4.36 12.15 11.49
N VAL A 3 -3.72 11.38 10.61
CA VAL A 3 -4.03 11.25 9.19
C VAL A 3 -4.04 9.76 8.86
N ASP A 4 -5.18 9.28 8.39
CA ASP A 4 -5.43 7.88 8.04
C ASP A 4 -5.34 7.59 6.54
N THR A 5 -5.39 8.64 5.72
CA THR A 5 -5.34 8.53 4.28
C THR A 5 -4.40 9.59 3.71
N ALA A 6 -3.48 9.17 2.85
CA ALA A 6 -2.57 10.08 2.16
C ALA A 6 -2.38 9.67 0.70
N LYS A 7 -2.38 10.66 -0.20
CA LYS A 7 -2.07 10.46 -1.61
C LYS A 7 -0.63 10.86 -1.87
N ILE A 8 0.13 9.94 -2.47
CA ILE A 8 1.53 10.16 -2.83
C ILE A 8 1.81 9.61 -4.22
N LYS A 9 2.81 10.19 -4.85
CA LYS A 9 3.35 9.72 -6.13
C LYS A 9 4.67 9.01 -5.86
N ILE A 10 4.79 7.77 -6.32
CA ILE A 10 6.00 6.96 -6.20
C ILE A 10 6.57 6.70 -7.60
N LYS A 11 7.88 6.83 -7.74
CA LYS A 11 8.61 6.49 -8.95
C LYS A 11 9.84 5.66 -8.59
N ALA A 12 9.91 4.45 -9.11
CA ALA A 12 11.13 3.65 -9.02
C ALA A 12 12.23 4.24 -9.93
N GLY A 13 13.48 3.93 -9.64
CA GLY A 13 14.60 4.44 -10.40
C GLY A 13 14.67 3.86 -11.80
N ASP A 14 15.02 4.66 -12.76
CA ASP A 14 15.28 4.18 -14.12
C ASP A 14 16.58 3.34 -14.15
N GLY A 15 16.70 2.42 -15.08
CA GLY A 15 17.95 1.71 -15.33
C GLY A 15 19.01 2.64 -15.92
N GLY A 16 20.27 2.37 -15.63
CA GLY A 16 21.39 3.03 -16.28
C GLY A 16 21.55 2.58 -17.73
N ASP A 17 22.08 3.42 -18.59
CA ASP A 17 22.27 3.10 -20.00
C ASP A 17 23.51 2.22 -20.20
N GLY A 18 23.49 1.32 -21.20
CA GLY A 18 24.67 0.60 -21.65
C GLY A 18 25.65 1.56 -22.34
N ALA A 19 26.91 1.26 -22.26
CA ALA A 19 27.96 2.06 -22.88
C ALA A 19 28.35 1.54 -24.27
N VAL A 20 28.67 2.47 -25.16
CA VAL A 20 29.40 2.18 -26.40
C VAL A 20 30.85 2.54 -26.20
N SER A 21 31.74 1.57 -26.15
CA SER A 21 33.17 1.76 -26.01
C SER A 21 33.91 0.67 -26.76
N PHE A 22 35.17 1.00 -27.14
CA PHE A 22 36.05 0.10 -27.87
C PHE A 22 37.38 0.04 -27.18
N HIS A 23 37.91 -1.16 -27.07
CA HIS A 23 39.24 -1.38 -26.48
C HIS A 23 40.31 -0.66 -27.30
N ARG A 24 41.16 0.11 -26.61
CA ARG A 24 42.26 0.83 -27.22
C ARG A 24 43.54 0.51 -26.49
N GLU A 25 44.47 -0.10 -27.21
CA GLU A 25 45.83 -0.33 -26.69
C GLU A 25 46.88 0.28 -27.64
N LYS A 26 48.05 0.52 -27.10
CA LYS A 26 49.19 0.95 -27.91
C LYS A 26 49.52 -0.18 -28.90
N TYR A 27 49.48 0.11 -30.18
CA TYR A 27 49.67 -0.84 -31.31
C TYR A 27 48.48 -1.71 -31.70
N VAL A 28 47.28 -1.54 -31.10
CA VAL A 28 46.04 -2.20 -31.55
C VAL A 28 45.13 -1.15 -32.18
N ALA A 29 45.10 -1.11 -33.51
CA ALA A 29 44.36 -0.08 -34.24
C ALA A 29 42.85 -0.22 -34.15
N ALA A 30 42.33 -1.43 -33.95
CA ALA A 30 40.90 -1.74 -33.83
C ALA A 30 40.70 -2.79 -32.75
N GLY A 31 40.47 -2.36 -31.52
CA GLY A 31 40.03 -3.25 -30.45
C GLY A 31 38.54 -3.57 -30.54
N GLY A 32 38.14 -4.72 -29.98
CA GLY A 32 36.76 -5.12 -29.93
C GLY A 32 35.87 -4.23 -29.04
N PRO A 33 34.56 -4.39 -29.08
CA PRO A 33 33.64 -3.65 -28.23
C PRO A 33 33.89 -4.00 -26.75
N ASP A 34 33.94 -2.98 -25.91
CA ASP A 34 34.24 -3.11 -24.48
C ASP A 34 33.34 -2.24 -23.59
N GLY A 35 32.20 -1.78 -24.09
CA GLY A 35 31.23 -1.03 -23.31
C GLY A 35 30.58 -1.91 -22.23
N GLY A 36 30.48 -1.38 -21.02
CA GLY A 36 29.80 -2.05 -19.89
C GLY A 36 28.31 -1.85 -19.90
N ASP A 37 27.61 -2.72 -19.20
CA ASP A 37 26.15 -2.62 -18.99
C ASP A 37 25.82 -1.52 -17.97
N GLY A 38 24.63 -0.94 -18.08
CA GLY A 38 24.07 -0.07 -17.05
C GLY A 38 23.64 -0.84 -15.80
N GLY A 39 23.59 -0.15 -14.67
CA GLY A 39 23.08 -0.67 -13.41
C GLY A 39 21.54 -0.65 -13.35
N ARG A 40 20.95 -1.47 -12.50
CA ARG A 40 19.50 -1.45 -12.20
C ARG A 40 19.15 -0.19 -11.41
N GLY A 41 18.00 0.42 -11.67
CA GLY A 41 17.39 1.45 -10.84
C GLY A 41 16.93 0.91 -9.48
N GLY A 42 16.81 1.78 -8.47
CA GLY A 42 16.34 1.42 -7.14
C GLY A 42 14.83 1.12 -7.14
N ASN A 43 14.40 0.14 -6.37
CA ASN A 43 12.98 -0.14 -6.14
C ASN A 43 12.39 0.86 -5.13
N ILE A 44 11.05 0.93 -5.08
CA ILE A 44 10.30 1.51 -3.96
C ILE A 44 9.83 0.37 -3.07
N VAL A 45 10.23 0.41 -1.81
CA VAL A 45 9.95 -0.62 -0.81
C VAL A 45 9.22 -0.01 0.37
N PHE A 46 8.07 -0.57 0.73
CA PHE A 46 7.35 -0.19 1.94
C PHE A 46 7.68 -1.16 3.07
N VAL A 47 7.86 -0.60 4.27
CA VAL A 47 8.16 -1.37 5.49
C VAL A 47 7.30 -0.85 6.62
N ALA A 48 6.70 -1.75 7.39
CA ALA A 48 5.97 -1.41 8.59
C ALA A 48 6.92 -0.86 9.67
N ASP A 49 6.48 0.19 10.35
CA ASP A 49 7.19 0.74 11.51
C ASP A 49 6.19 0.90 12.65
N SER A 50 6.35 0.11 13.72
CA SER A 50 5.49 0.13 14.90
C SER A 50 5.57 1.42 15.71
N ASN A 51 6.59 2.27 15.46
CA ASN A 51 6.71 3.58 16.11
C ASN A 51 5.86 4.67 15.40
N LEU A 52 5.36 4.37 14.20
CA LEU A 52 4.49 5.26 13.45
C LEU A 52 3.03 4.91 13.71
N SER A 53 2.23 5.91 14.09
CA SER A 53 0.79 5.76 14.35
C SER A 53 -0.11 6.48 13.33
N THR A 54 0.48 7.25 12.42
CA THR A 54 -0.27 8.14 11.52
C THR A 54 0.46 8.34 10.20
N LEU A 55 -0.28 8.65 9.15
CA LEU A 55 0.25 9.01 7.82
C LEU A 55 0.51 10.53 7.67
N ALA A 56 0.63 11.28 8.78
CA ALA A 56 0.74 12.74 8.76
C ALA A 56 1.93 13.25 7.92
N ASP A 57 3.06 12.56 7.96
CA ASP A 57 4.27 12.96 7.23
C ASP A 57 4.07 12.94 5.70
N PHE A 58 3.20 12.07 5.20
CA PHE A 58 2.89 11.95 3.78
C PHE A 58 2.05 13.10 3.22
N ARG A 59 1.45 13.94 4.07
CA ARG A 59 0.79 15.19 3.64
C ARG A 59 1.79 16.24 3.20
N TYR A 60 2.97 16.25 3.81
CA TYR A 60 4.01 17.24 3.52
C TYR A 60 4.90 16.79 2.37
N LYS A 61 5.33 15.53 2.39
CA LYS A 61 6.13 14.95 1.31
C LYS A 61 5.26 14.00 0.48
N ARG A 62 4.88 14.44 -0.72
CA ARG A 62 3.98 13.70 -1.61
C ARG A 62 4.67 12.99 -2.77
N LYS A 63 5.96 13.22 -2.98
CA LYS A 63 6.72 12.62 -4.09
C LYS A 63 7.90 11.84 -3.55
N TYR A 64 8.00 10.58 -3.95
CA TYR A 64 9.07 9.68 -3.59
C TYR A 64 9.64 9.09 -4.87
N ALA A 65 10.93 9.35 -5.13
CA ALA A 65 11.63 8.84 -6.31
C ALA A 65 12.91 8.12 -5.86
N ALA A 66 13.08 6.89 -6.30
CA ALA A 66 14.32 6.15 -6.13
C ALA A 66 15.37 6.61 -7.14
N LYS A 67 16.63 6.33 -6.87
CA LYS A 67 17.76 6.75 -7.72
C LYS A 67 17.83 5.92 -8.99
N LYS A 68 18.24 6.56 -10.09
CA LYS A 68 18.61 5.90 -11.36
C LYS A 68 19.85 5.03 -11.14
N GLY A 69 19.94 3.88 -11.83
CA GLY A 69 21.16 3.09 -11.92
C GLY A 69 22.28 3.86 -12.65
N GLU A 70 23.52 3.57 -12.31
CA GLU A 70 24.64 4.18 -13.00
C GLU A 70 24.74 3.66 -14.43
N ASN A 71 25.15 4.54 -15.36
CA ASN A 71 25.41 4.13 -16.73
C ASN A 71 26.68 3.24 -16.80
N GLY A 72 26.70 2.33 -17.74
CA GLY A 72 27.92 1.57 -18.06
C GLY A 72 29.05 2.47 -18.50
N ARG A 73 30.30 1.97 -18.42
CA ARG A 73 31.52 2.66 -18.80
C ARG A 73 32.36 1.78 -19.71
N GLY A 74 33.39 2.35 -20.33
CA GLY A 74 34.37 1.59 -21.10
C GLY A 74 35.16 0.59 -20.24
N GLY A 75 35.86 -0.36 -20.91
CA GLY A 75 36.59 -1.41 -20.22
C GLY A 75 35.72 -2.47 -19.58
N ARG A 76 34.54 -2.70 -20.13
CA ARG A 76 33.49 -3.63 -19.61
C ARG A 76 33.05 -3.31 -18.18
N CYS A 77 33.25 -2.05 -17.74
CA CYS A 77 32.84 -1.64 -16.39
C CYS A 77 31.32 -1.44 -16.33
N ARG A 78 30.67 -2.33 -15.59
CA ARG A 78 29.21 -2.24 -15.35
C ARG A 78 28.91 -1.07 -14.42
N GLY A 79 27.83 -0.32 -14.69
CA GLY A 79 27.27 0.67 -13.78
C GLY A 79 26.76 0.03 -12.49
N LYS A 80 26.90 0.73 -11.37
CA LYS A 80 26.38 0.26 -10.09
C LYS A 80 24.87 0.29 -10.07
N ASN A 81 24.26 -0.72 -9.44
CA ASN A 81 22.82 -0.71 -9.14
C ASN A 81 22.54 0.39 -8.11
N ALA A 82 21.43 1.08 -8.27
CA ALA A 82 20.95 2.02 -7.27
C ALA A 82 20.38 1.27 -6.04
N GLU A 83 20.48 1.91 -4.89
CA GLU A 83 19.88 1.45 -3.65
C GLU A 83 18.36 1.61 -3.71
N ASP A 84 17.63 0.68 -3.08
CA ASP A 84 16.21 0.73 -2.96
C ASP A 84 15.79 1.87 -2.01
N LEU A 85 14.70 2.57 -2.34
CA LEU A 85 14.14 3.60 -1.48
C LEU A 85 13.12 2.97 -0.53
N VAL A 86 13.49 2.92 0.75
CA VAL A 86 12.61 2.40 1.81
C VAL A 86 11.71 3.51 2.32
N ILE A 87 10.40 3.28 2.26
CA ILE A 87 9.36 4.15 2.80
C ILE A 87 8.75 3.44 4.02
N ARG A 88 8.90 4.05 5.18
CA ARG A 88 8.33 3.52 6.43
C ARG A 88 6.91 4.02 6.61
N VAL A 89 5.99 3.11 6.90
CA VAL A 89 4.57 3.38 7.13
C VAL A 89 4.10 2.71 8.42
N PRO A 90 3.03 3.21 9.04
CA PRO A 90 2.42 2.52 10.18
C PRO A 90 2.02 1.08 9.81
N VAL A 91 2.06 0.18 10.79
CA VAL A 91 1.56 -1.20 10.64
C VAL A 91 0.08 -1.17 10.21
N GLY A 92 -0.29 -2.03 9.25
CA GLY A 92 -1.65 -2.09 8.71
C GLY A 92 -1.98 -1.01 7.68
N THR A 93 -0.95 -0.40 7.07
CA THR A 93 -1.14 0.51 5.94
C THR A 93 -1.36 -0.28 4.66
N VAL A 94 -2.45 -0.01 3.96
CA VAL A 94 -2.73 -0.55 2.62
C VAL A 94 -2.33 0.47 1.57
N VAL A 95 -1.58 0.00 0.59
CA VAL A 95 -1.14 0.79 -0.56
C VAL A 95 -2.02 0.43 -1.75
N LYS A 96 -2.82 1.38 -2.23
CA LYS A 96 -3.70 1.21 -3.39
C LYS A 96 -3.26 2.10 -4.53
N GLU A 97 -3.39 1.61 -5.74
CA GLU A 97 -3.25 2.45 -6.93
C GLU A 97 -4.46 3.39 -7.05
N GLU A 98 -4.23 4.70 -7.23
CA GLU A 98 -5.30 5.70 -7.23
C GLU A 98 -6.30 5.49 -8.38
N ASN A 99 -5.81 5.14 -9.57
CA ASN A 99 -6.64 5.06 -10.78
C ASN A 99 -7.49 3.79 -10.84
N SER A 100 -6.93 2.63 -10.47
CA SER A 100 -7.60 1.34 -10.57
C SER A 100 -8.26 0.88 -9.26
N GLY A 101 -7.84 1.46 -8.12
CA GLY A 101 -8.22 0.99 -6.79
C GLY A 101 -7.56 -0.33 -6.38
N ARG A 102 -6.68 -0.89 -7.23
CA ARG A 102 -5.99 -2.16 -7.00
C ARG A 102 -5.08 -2.08 -5.76
N ILE A 103 -5.09 -3.13 -4.95
CA ILE A 103 -4.21 -3.25 -3.79
C ILE A 103 -2.83 -3.68 -4.27
N LEU A 104 -1.83 -2.80 -4.09
CA LEU A 104 -0.44 -3.06 -4.44
C LEU A 104 0.31 -3.75 -3.30
N ALA A 105 0.01 -3.38 -2.06
CA ALA A 105 0.58 -4.01 -0.87
C ALA A 105 -0.31 -3.78 0.36
N ASP A 106 -0.31 -4.75 1.27
CA ASP A 106 -0.83 -4.64 2.63
C ASP A 106 0.35 -4.76 3.60
N VAL A 107 0.75 -3.63 4.19
CA VAL A 107 1.95 -3.53 5.02
C VAL A 107 1.56 -3.78 6.48
N SER A 108 1.21 -5.03 6.79
CA SER A 108 0.79 -5.45 8.13
C SER A 108 1.84 -6.30 8.87
N GLY A 109 2.88 -6.78 8.17
CA GLY A 109 3.97 -7.57 8.74
C GLY A 109 5.32 -6.85 8.68
N ASP A 110 6.33 -7.47 9.29
CA ASP A 110 7.71 -6.93 9.31
C ASP A 110 8.44 -7.10 7.97
N GLU A 111 7.85 -7.80 7.02
CA GLU A 111 8.48 -8.05 5.71
C GLU A 111 8.43 -6.81 4.81
N PRO A 112 9.51 -6.55 4.05
CA PRO A 112 9.53 -5.46 3.09
C PRO A 112 8.69 -5.78 1.84
N TYR A 113 7.83 -4.85 1.43
CA TYR A 113 6.97 -4.97 0.24
C TYR A 113 7.51 -4.11 -0.89
N ILE A 114 7.89 -4.74 -2.01
CA ILE A 114 8.31 -4.03 -3.22
C ILE A 114 7.06 -3.62 -3.99
N VAL A 115 6.74 -2.33 -3.96
CA VAL A 115 5.54 -1.78 -4.63
C VAL A 115 5.83 -1.30 -6.04
N ALA A 116 7.01 -0.74 -6.28
CA ALA A 116 7.41 -0.35 -7.63
C ALA A 116 8.83 -0.85 -7.92
N LYS A 117 9.01 -1.51 -9.06
CA LYS A 117 10.29 -2.10 -9.46
C LYS A 117 11.13 -1.12 -10.26
N GLY A 118 12.41 -1.04 -9.92
CA GLY A 118 13.39 -0.28 -10.66
C GLY A 118 13.65 -0.84 -12.05
N GLY A 119 13.87 0.04 -13.02
CA GLY A 119 14.16 -0.32 -14.41
C GLY A 119 15.45 -1.14 -14.53
N LYS A 120 15.46 -2.08 -15.47
CA LYS A 120 16.66 -2.87 -15.79
C LYS A 120 17.68 -2.00 -16.50
N GLY A 121 18.96 -2.17 -16.18
CA GLY A 121 20.06 -1.53 -16.90
C GLY A 121 20.14 -1.99 -18.35
N GLY A 122 20.52 -1.07 -19.23
CA GLY A 122 20.74 -1.34 -20.65
C GLY A 122 22.03 -2.15 -20.89
N TRP A 123 22.07 -2.87 -21.97
CA TRP A 123 23.23 -3.68 -22.37
C TRP A 123 24.27 -2.84 -23.10
N GLY A 124 25.54 -3.03 -22.77
CA GLY A 124 26.65 -2.45 -23.48
C GLY A 124 26.84 -3.05 -24.89
N ASN A 125 27.61 -2.38 -25.73
CA ASN A 125 27.82 -2.81 -27.11
C ASN A 125 28.45 -4.21 -27.29
N PRO A 126 29.22 -4.83 -26.33
CA PRO A 126 29.69 -6.21 -26.54
C PRO A 126 28.60 -7.25 -26.73
N HIS A 127 27.43 -7.05 -26.15
CA HIS A 127 26.31 -7.97 -26.30
C HIS A 127 25.75 -8.05 -27.73
N PHE A 128 26.07 -7.07 -28.56
CA PHE A 128 25.58 -6.97 -29.95
C PHE A 128 26.65 -7.36 -30.99
N ALA A 129 27.80 -7.80 -30.50
CA ALA A 129 28.88 -8.29 -31.39
C ALA A 129 28.49 -9.66 -31.96
N THR A 130 28.55 -9.77 -33.28
CA THR A 130 28.30 -11.02 -34.00
C THR A 130 29.47 -11.28 -34.95
N PRO A 131 29.64 -12.51 -35.50
CA PRO A 131 30.68 -12.79 -36.50
C PRO A 131 30.64 -11.87 -37.73
N VAL A 132 29.44 -11.39 -38.09
CA VAL A 132 29.25 -10.46 -39.23
C VAL A 132 29.44 -8.99 -38.79
N ARG A 133 28.99 -8.66 -37.55
CA ARG A 133 29.11 -7.32 -36.96
C ARG A 133 30.04 -7.36 -35.76
N GLN A 134 31.34 -7.22 -36.01
CA GLN A 134 32.35 -7.30 -34.95
C GLN A 134 32.51 -6.01 -34.15
N VAL A 135 32.04 -4.87 -34.65
CA VAL A 135 32.21 -3.53 -34.05
C VAL A 135 30.84 -2.81 -33.95
N PRO A 136 29.94 -3.27 -33.10
CA PRO A 136 28.63 -2.61 -32.90
C PRO A 136 28.84 -1.25 -32.24
N ARG A 137 28.27 -0.19 -32.83
CA ARG A 137 28.34 1.20 -32.36
C ARG A 137 27.12 1.66 -31.59
N PHE A 138 26.33 0.74 -31.11
CA PHE A 138 25.12 1.02 -30.31
C PHE A 138 25.11 0.18 -29.03
N ALA A 139 24.36 0.66 -28.05
CA ALA A 139 24.07 0.00 -26.78
C ALA A 139 22.58 0.19 -26.47
N LYS A 140 22.01 -0.66 -25.61
CA LYS A 140 20.62 -0.46 -25.18
C LYS A 140 20.55 0.59 -24.07
N PRO A 141 19.57 1.51 -24.11
CA PRO A 141 19.26 2.36 -22.97
C PRO A 141 18.71 1.53 -21.81
N GLY A 142 18.80 2.07 -20.59
CA GLY A 142 18.12 1.50 -19.43
C GLY A 142 16.62 1.61 -19.58
N LEU A 143 15.90 0.64 -19.03
CA LEU A 143 14.44 0.69 -19.00
C LEU A 143 13.96 1.67 -17.92
N PRO A 144 12.83 2.35 -18.13
CA PRO A 144 12.23 3.19 -17.11
C PRO A 144 11.80 2.36 -15.90
N GLY A 145 11.85 2.94 -14.69
CA GLY A 145 11.26 2.37 -13.49
C GLY A 145 9.75 2.51 -13.50
N GLU A 146 9.07 1.67 -12.71
CA GLU A 146 7.62 1.74 -12.53
C GLU A 146 7.25 3.03 -11.77
N GLU A 147 6.12 3.64 -12.15
CA GLU A 147 5.60 4.85 -11.56
C GLU A 147 4.11 4.70 -11.28
N PHE A 148 3.68 5.01 -10.04
CA PHE A 148 2.30 4.93 -9.61
C PHE A 148 1.89 6.15 -8.80
N ASP A 149 0.66 6.59 -9.00
CA ASP A 149 -0.04 7.45 -8.06
C ASP A 149 -0.79 6.54 -7.08
N VAL A 150 -0.44 6.60 -5.79
CA VAL A 150 -0.96 5.68 -4.78
C VAL A 150 -1.66 6.40 -3.65
N VAL A 151 -2.68 5.74 -3.14
CA VAL A 151 -3.41 6.12 -1.93
C VAL A 151 -2.97 5.18 -0.82
N LEU A 152 -2.36 5.74 0.22
CA LEU A 152 -2.09 5.04 1.46
C LEU A 152 -3.33 5.14 2.33
N GLU A 153 -3.82 4.00 2.80
CA GLU A 153 -4.94 3.93 3.75
C GLU A 153 -4.50 3.15 4.98
N LEU A 154 -4.58 3.78 6.14
CA LEU A 154 -4.35 3.10 7.40
C LEU A 154 -5.61 2.35 7.81
N LYS A 155 -5.59 1.02 7.76
CA LYS A 155 -6.75 0.16 8.09
C LYS A 155 -6.83 -0.21 9.58
N LEU A 156 -5.73 -0.18 10.29
CA LEU A 156 -5.67 -0.46 11.71
C LEU A 156 -6.11 0.77 12.49
N LEU A 157 -7.24 0.67 13.18
CA LEU A 157 -7.63 1.68 14.14
C LEU A 157 -7.02 1.40 15.51
N ALA A 158 -7.14 0.16 15.98
CA ALA A 158 -6.63 -0.26 17.28
C ALA A 158 -6.59 -1.80 17.38
N ASP A 159 -5.74 -2.33 18.26
CA ASP A 159 -5.78 -3.76 18.63
C ASP A 159 -7.04 -4.06 19.43
N VAL A 160 -7.46 -3.10 20.28
CA VAL A 160 -8.58 -3.22 21.23
C VAL A 160 -9.58 -2.12 21.00
N GLY A 161 -10.83 -2.48 20.72
CA GLY A 161 -11.95 -1.54 20.66
C GLY A 161 -12.76 -1.52 21.95
N LEU A 162 -12.99 -0.33 22.52
CA LEU A 162 -13.88 -0.17 23.66
C LEU A 162 -15.32 0.05 23.19
N VAL A 163 -16.21 -0.79 23.67
CA VAL A 163 -17.65 -0.71 23.37
C VAL A 163 -18.44 -0.50 24.68
N GLY A 164 -19.62 0.10 24.59
CA GLY A 164 -20.47 0.35 25.75
C GLY A 164 -21.24 1.65 25.59
N PHE A 165 -22.25 1.87 26.42
CA PHE A 165 -23.07 3.07 26.43
C PHE A 165 -22.28 4.36 26.66
N PRO A 166 -22.82 5.52 26.34
CA PRO A 166 -22.24 6.80 26.74
C PRO A 166 -22.05 6.88 28.27
N ASN A 167 -21.06 7.63 28.72
CA ASN A 167 -20.77 7.92 30.12
C ASN A 167 -20.40 6.71 31.02
N VAL A 168 -20.24 5.50 30.46
CA VAL A 168 -19.77 4.33 31.24
C VAL A 168 -18.27 4.39 31.57
N GLY A 169 -17.53 5.37 31.03
CA GLY A 169 -16.11 5.61 31.34
C GLY A 169 -15.12 5.10 30.30
N LYS A 170 -15.52 4.84 29.04
CA LYS A 170 -14.62 4.40 27.96
C LYS A 170 -13.45 5.35 27.73
N SER A 171 -13.72 6.61 27.44
CA SER A 171 -12.69 7.62 27.19
C SER A 171 -11.82 7.91 28.43
N THR A 172 -12.39 7.76 29.62
CA THR A 172 -11.65 7.84 30.89
C THR A 172 -10.65 6.70 30.98
N LEU A 173 -11.05 5.47 30.68
CA LEU A 173 -10.15 4.33 30.70
C LEU A 173 -8.98 4.54 29.73
N VAL A 174 -9.25 4.91 28.46
CA VAL A 174 -8.19 5.21 27.48
C VAL A 174 -7.24 6.27 28.00
N SER A 175 -7.76 7.34 28.60
CA SER A 175 -6.94 8.46 29.11
C SER A 175 -6.04 8.06 30.27
N VAL A 176 -6.48 7.14 31.12
CA VAL A 176 -5.75 6.69 32.31
C VAL A 176 -4.69 5.65 32.00
N VAL A 177 -4.92 4.78 31.00
CA VAL A 177 -4.01 3.69 30.63
C VAL A 177 -3.00 4.08 29.55
N SER A 178 -3.26 5.17 28.83
CA SER A 178 -2.35 5.66 27.78
C SER A 178 -1.12 6.33 28.36
N GLN A 179 0.08 5.97 27.86
CA GLN A 179 1.34 6.61 28.26
C GLN A 179 1.52 8.01 27.68
N ALA A 180 0.96 8.29 26.52
CA ALA A 180 0.93 9.62 25.91
C ALA A 180 -0.46 10.23 26.09
N LYS A 181 -0.58 11.57 26.00
CA LYS A 181 -1.91 12.18 25.91
C LYS A 181 -2.67 11.52 24.79
N PRO A 182 -3.89 10.98 25.05
CA PRO A 182 -4.69 10.36 24.00
C PRO A 182 -4.85 11.32 22.83
N GLU A 183 -4.59 10.85 21.62
CA GLU A 183 -4.77 11.67 20.43
C GLU A 183 -6.22 11.60 19.98
N ILE A 184 -6.82 12.77 19.82
CA ILE A 184 -8.13 12.91 19.20
C ILE A 184 -7.96 12.75 17.70
N ALA A 185 -8.39 11.62 17.16
CA ALA A 185 -8.29 11.34 15.74
C ALA A 185 -9.44 12.04 14.98
N ASN A 186 -9.12 13.13 14.28
CA ASN A 186 -10.07 13.84 13.43
C ASN A 186 -10.16 13.14 12.07
N TYR A 187 -11.08 12.21 11.93
CA TYR A 187 -11.42 11.62 10.63
C TYR A 187 -12.34 12.55 9.85
N HIS A 188 -12.02 12.85 8.60
CA HIS A 188 -12.80 13.78 7.76
C HIS A 188 -14.25 13.32 7.50
N PHE A 189 -14.59 12.09 7.86
CA PHE A 189 -15.89 11.46 7.62
C PHE A 189 -16.62 11.08 8.92
N THR A 190 -16.05 11.37 10.11
CA THR A 190 -16.71 11.10 11.40
C THR A 190 -17.15 12.39 12.06
N THR A 191 -18.44 12.47 12.42
CA THR A 191 -18.98 13.56 13.24
C THR A 191 -18.54 13.41 14.70
N ILE A 192 -18.11 12.20 15.09
CA ILE A 192 -17.67 11.84 16.44
C ILE A 192 -16.24 11.33 16.32
N THR A 193 -15.30 11.97 16.98
CA THR A 193 -13.87 11.69 16.92
C THR A 193 -13.50 10.59 17.91
N PRO A 194 -12.95 9.45 17.48
CA PRO A 194 -12.47 8.41 18.38
C PRO A 194 -11.23 8.90 19.15
N VAL A 195 -11.10 8.44 20.38
CA VAL A 195 -9.94 8.68 21.23
C VAL A 195 -9.03 7.46 21.16
N LEU A 196 -7.79 7.66 20.67
CA LEU A 196 -6.79 6.60 20.57
C LEU A 196 -5.77 6.73 21.70
N GLY A 197 -5.43 5.61 22.33
CA GLY A 197 -4.40 5.54 23.35
C GLY A 197 -3.42 4.40 23.10
N VAL A 198 -2.14 4.65 23.37
CA VAL A 198 -1.10 3.61 23.35
C VAL A 198 -0.90 3.11 24.76
N VAL A 199 -1.19 1.83 24.98
CA VAL A 199 -1.02 1.15 26.27
C VAL A 199 0.30 0.40 26.26
N SER A 200 1.24 0.77 27.12
CA SER A 200 2.51 0.06 27.27
C SER A 200 2.45 -0.88 28.45
N MET A 201 2.89 -2.12 28.19
CA MET A 201 2.95 -3.19 29.19
C MET A 201 4.36 -3.46 29.71
N GLY A 202 5.34 -2.61 29.33
CA GLY A 202 6.78 -2.82 29.65
C GLY A 202 7.46 -3.73 28.63
N GLU A 203 8.81 -3.83 28.72
CA GLU A 203 9.67 -4.71 27.90
C GLU A 203 9.45 -4.65 26.38
N GLY A 204 9.06 -3.47 25.86
CA GLY A 204 8.83 -3.29 24.40
C GLY A 204 7.46 -3.79 23.91
N SER A 205 6.58 -4.25 24.79
CA SER A 205 5.22 -4.67 24.44
C SER A 205 4.25 -3.51 24.61
N SER A 206 3.52 -3.17 23.58
CA SER A 206 2.48 -2.15 23.58
C SER A 206 1.34 -2.56 22.64
N PHE A 207 0.13 -2.05 22.91
CA PHE A 207 -1.02 -2.20 22.01
C PHE A 207 -1.82 -0.92 21.94
N PHE A 208 -2.57 -0.76 20.85
CA PHE A 208 -3.44 0.39 20.63
C PHE A 208 -4.85 0.10 21.14
N MET A 209 -5.41 1.04 21.90
CA MET A 209 -6.78 0.99 22.40
C MET A 209 -7.56 2.18 21.88
N ALA A 210 -8.73 1.93 21.33
CA ALA A 210 -9.63 2.96 20.78
C ALA A 210 -10.94 3.01 21.54
N ASP A 211 -11.33 4.21 21.98
CA ASP A 211 -12.72 4.47 22.36
C ASP A 211 -13.56 4.56 21.10
N ILE A 212 -14.57 3.71 20.99
CA ILE A 212 -15.49 3.64 19.87
C ILE A 212 -16.80 4.31 20.29
N PRO A 213 -16.94 5.64 20.10
CA PRO A 213 -18.17 6.34 20.39
C PRO A 213 -19.24 6.02 19.34
N GLY A 214 -20.52 5.94 19.72
CA GLY A 214 -21.64 5.89 18.78
C GLY A 214 -22.34 4.57 18.58
N LEU A 215 -22.08 3.53 19.41
CA LEU A 215 -23.00 2.43 19.59
C LEU A 215 -24.13 2.92 20.53
N ILE A 216 -25.17 3.53 19.97
CA ILE A 216 -26.37 3.98 20.65
C ILE A 216 -27.56 3.41 19.90
N GLU A 217 -28.63 3.09 20.63
CA GLU A 217 -29.91 2.63 20.12
C GLU A 217 -30.29 3.34 18.80
N GLY A 218 -30.41 2.57 17.70
CA GLY A 218 -30.79 3.09 16.39
C GLY A 218 -29.68 3.62 15.49
N ALA A 219 -28.38 3.52 15.83
CA ALA A 219 -27.26 3.95 14.98
C ALA A 219 -27.26 3.25 13.60
N TRP A 220 -27.86 2.07 13.49
CA TRP A 220 -28.02 1.31 12.24
C TRP A 220 -29.17 1.81 11.35
N GLN A 221 -30.15 2.56 11.90
CA GLN A 221 -31.31 3.08 11.15
C GLN A 221 -31.10 4.47 10.55
N GLY A 222 -30.05 5.20 10.93
CA GLY A 222 -29.84 6.60 10.57
C GLY A 222 -28.81 6.81 9.47
N THR A 223 -29.24 7.41 8.40
CA THR A 223 -28.53 8.30 7.46
C THR A 223 -26.99 8.28 7.48
N GLY A 224 -26.36 7.26 6.87
CA GLY A 224 -24.99 7.35 6.32
C GLY A 224 -23.80 7.41 7.29
N LEU A 225 -23.95 7.88 8.50
CA LEU A 225 -22.88 8.11 9.47
C LEU A 225 -22.47 6.84 10.24
N GLY A 226 -23.41 5.97 10.57
CA GLY A 226 -23.16 4.72 11.30
C GLY A 226 -22.32 3.72 10.51
N HIS A 227 -22.59 3.53 9.23
CA HIS A 227 -21.90 2.56 8.37
C HIS A 227 -20.42 2.87 8.11
N GLN A 228 -20.03 4.14 8.06
CA GLN A 228 -18.63 4.50 7.85
C GLN A 228 -17.80 4.34 9.13
N PHE A 229 -18.38 4.64 10.26
CA PHE A 229 -17.74 4.54 11.57
C PHE A 229 -17.58 3.07 12.01
N LEU A 230 -18.57 2.24 11.79
CA LEU A 230 -18.57 0.82 12.17
C LEU A 230 -17.57 -0.01 11.35
N ARG A 231 -17.18 0.43 10.14
CA ARG A 231 -16.02 -0.11 9.41
C ARG A 231 -14.69 0.00 10.17
N HIS A 232 -14.60 0.89 11.16
CA HIS A 232 -13.41 1.02 12.00
C HIS A 232 -13.40 0.03 13.16
N VAL A 233 -14.58 -0.34 13.67
CA VAL A 233 -14.74 -1.38 14.70
C VAL A 233 -14.39 -2.75 14.12
N GLU A 234 -14.71 -3.00 12.84
CA GLU A 234 -14.32 -4.20 12.09
C GLU A 234 -12.81 -4.43 12.04
N ARG A 235 -12.02 -3.43 12.42
CA ARG A 235 -10.56 -3.44 12.36
C ARG A 235 -9.88 -3.64 13.72
N CYS A 236 -10.66 -3.80 14.81
CA CYS A 236 -10.12 -4.17 16.11
C CYS A 236 -9.95 -5.69 16.19
N ARG A 237 -8.88 -6.17 16.81
CA ARG A 237 -8.62 -7.62 16.99
C ARG A 237 -9.47 -8.22 18.08
N MET A 238 -9.79 -7.45 19.11
CA MET A 238 -10.67 -7.82 20.21
C MET A 238 -11.46 -6.64 20.73
N LEU A 239 -12.50 -6.91 21.53
CA LEU A 239 -13.34 -5.90 22.14
C LEU A 239 -13.23 -5.92 23.65
N VAL A 240 -13.37 -4.75 24.27
CA VAL A 240 -13.59 -4.61 25.71
C VAL A 240 -14.94 -3.93 25.89
N HIS A 241 -15.90 -4.65 26.43
CA HIS A 241 -17.23 -4.12 26.74
C HIS A 241 -17.21 -3.49 28.12
N ILE A 242 -17.36 -2.18 28.20
CA ILE A 242 -17.41 -1.44 29.46
C ILE A 242 -18.84 -1.18 29.86
N VAL A 243 -19.21 -1.62 31.06
CA VAL A 243 -20.54 -1.47 31.62
C VAL A 243 -20.46 -0.72 32.95
N ASP A 244 -21.39 0.20 33.20
CA ASP A 244 -21.54 0.88 34.49
C ASP A 244 -22.35 -0.01 35.45
N VAL A 245 -21.64 -0.68 36.38
CA VAL A 245 -22.26 -1.60 37.34
C VAL A 245 -23.05 -0.91 38.45
N SER A 246 -22.82 0.41 38.63
CA SER A 246 -23.53 1.19 39.66
C SER A 246 -24.95 1.56 39.24
N GLY A 247 -25.25 1.50 37.93
CA GLY A 247 -26.54 1.99 37.43
C GLY A 247 -26.73 3.49 37.64
N SER A 248 -25.65 4.27 37.75
CA SER A 248 -25.67 5.71 38.13
C SER A 248 -26.54 6.56 37.21
N GLU A 249 -26.82 6.10 35.97
CA GLU A 249 -27.68 6.78 35.02
C GLU A 249 -29.11 6.20 34.97
N GLY A 250 -29.51 5.37 35.94
CA GLY A 250 -30.82 4.79 36.04
C GLY A 250 -31.07 3.64 35.05
N ARG A 251 -30.01 3.05 34.49
CA ARG A 251 -30.10 1.88 33.60
C ARG A 251 -29.68 0.61 34.32
N ASP A 252 -30.25 -0.53 33.86
CA ASP A 252 -29.84 -1.85 34.36
C ASP A 252 -28.58 -2.33 33.62
N PRO A 253 -27.46 -2.62 34.34
CA PRO A 253 -26.24 -3.14 33.74
C PRO A 253 -26.44 -4.39 32.87
N LYS A 254 -27.36 -5.27 33.19
CA LYS A 254 -27.68 -6.48 32.45
C LYS A 254 -28.36 -6.16 31.12
N GLU A 255 -29.33 -5.23 31.13
CA GLU A 255 -30.00 -4.76 29.92
C GLU A 255 -29.03 -4.02 29.00
N ASP A 256 -28.17 -3.16 29.54
CA ASP A 256 -27.11 -2.47 28.81
C ASP A 256 -26.18 -3.45 28.11
N PHE A 257 -25.72 -4.50 28.80
CA PHE A 257 -24.88 -5.55 28.23
C PHE A 257 -25.54 -6.28 27.06
N ILE A 258 -26.81 -6.72 27.25
CA ILE A 258 -27.56 -7.43 26.20
C ILE A 258 -27.81 -6.52 24.99
N THR A 259 -28.17 -5.26 25.22
CA THR A 259 -28.47 -4.30 24.15
C THR A 259 -27.27 -4.06 23.25
N ILE A 260 -26.08 -3.79 23.82
CA ILE A 260 -24.86 -3.58 23.05
C ILE A 260 -24.45 -4.82 22.25
N ASN A 261 -24.53 -6.00 22.86
CA ASN A 261 -24.19 -7.25 22.16
C ASN A 261 -25.15 -7.52 20.99
N ASN A 262 -26.43 -7.23 21.16
CA ASN A 262 -27.44 -7.34 20.10
C ASN A 262 -27.18 -6.30 18.97
N GLU A 263 -26.75 -5.10 19.30
CA GLU A 263 -26.38 -4.09 18.30
C GLU A 263 -25.13 -4.48 17.51
N LEU A 264 -24.10 -5.00 18.18
CA LEU A 264 -22.91 -5.54 17.52
C LEU A 264 -23.27 -6.65 16.53
N ALA A 265 -24.11 -7.61 16.95
CA ALA A 265 -24.54 -8.73 16.13
C ALA A 265 -25.41 -8.30 14.92
N LYS A 266 -26.28 -7.31 15.11
CA LYS A 266 -27.10 -6.76 14.02
C LYS A 266 -26.27 -5.99 13.00
N PHE A 267 -25.21 -5.37 13.47
CA PHE A 267 -24.34 -4.57 12.62
C PHE A 267 -23.42 -5.44 11.76
N ASN A 268 -22.63 -6.31 12.40
CA ASN A 268 -21.75 -7.27 11.74
C ASN A 268 -21.61 -8.53 12.60
N PRO A 269 -22.12 -9.68 12.13
CA PRO A 269 -22.01 -10.94 12.84
C PRO A 269 -20.55 -11.32 13.18
N GLU A 270 -19.59 -11.05 12.27
CA GLU A 270 -18.16 -11.33 12.51
C GLU A 270 -17.59 -10.52 13.67
N LEU A 271 -18.13 -9.31 13.89
CA LEU A 271 -17.71 -8.45 14.99
C LEU A 271 -18.22 -8.98 16.35
N ALA A 272 -19.43 -9.54 16.37
CA ALA A 272 -20.00 -10.15 17.55
C ALA A 272 -19.30 -11.46 17.96
N GLU A 273 -18.66 -12.14 17.01
CA GLU A 273 -17.88 -13.37 17.25
C GLU A 273 -16.45 -13.10 17.73
N ARG A 274 -16.02 -11.84 17.72
CA ARG A 274 -14.65 -11.49 18.16
C ARG A 274 -14.45 -11.75 19.66
N PRO A 275 -13.21 -12.11 20.05
CA PRO A 275 -12.88 -12.23 21.46
C PRO A 275 -13.21 -10.95 22.22
N MET A 276 -13.94 -11.09 23.31
CA MET A 276 -14.40 -9.97 24.11
C MET A 276 -14.18 -10.25 25.60
N VAL A 277 -13.80 -9.23 26.33
CA VAL A 277 -13.78 -9.21 27.80
C VAL A 277 -14.71 -8.11 28.31
N VAL A 278 -15.25 -8.30 29.50
CA VAL A 278 -16.19 -7.35 30.10
C VAL A 278 -15.56 -6.63 31.29
N ALA A 279 -15.57 -5.32 31.26
CA ALA A 279 -15.09 -4.48 32.34
C ALA A 279 -16.29 -3.80 33.05
N GLY A 280 -16.54 -4.16 34.29
CA GLY A 280 -17.50 -3.46 35.13
C GLY A 280 -16.87 -2.22 35.77
N ASN A 281 -17.26 -1.05 35.30
CA ASN A 281 -16.70 0.22 35.79
C ASN A 281 -17.61 0.87 36.82
N LYS A 282 -17.09 1.88 37.53
CA LYS A 282 -17.71 2.63 38.63
C LYS A 282 -18.07 1.74 39.84
N CYS A 283 -17.20 0.75 40.10
CA CYS A 283 -17.37 -0.12 41.28
C CYS A 283 -17.33 0.62 42.62
N ASP A 284 -16.78 1.84 42.66
CA ASP A 284 -16.80 2.74 43.81
C ASP A 284 -18.23 3.23 44.17
N MET A 285 -19.14 3.20 43.21
CA MET A 285 -20.52 3.65 43.40
C MET A 285 -21.52 2.47 43.49
N ALA A 286 -21.06 1.25 43.27
CA ALA A 286 -21.87 0.03 43.30
C ALA A 286 -21.72 -0.69 44.65
N THR A 287 -22.72 -1.49 45.06
CA THR A 287 -22.61 -2.39 46.19
C THR A 287 -21.93 -3.71 45.79
N ASP A 288 -21.27 -4.38 46.76
CA ASP A 288 -20.62 -5.67 46.50
C ASP A 288 -21.61 -6.72 45.96
N GLU A 289 -22.87 -6.63 46.37
CA GLU A 289 -23.93 -7.53 45.88
C GLU A 289 -24.23 -7.29 44.39
N GLN A 290 -24.30 -6.02 43.95
CA GLN A 290 -24.50 -5.65 42.53
C GLN A 290 -23.33 -6.12 41.67
N ILE A 291 -22.11 -5.94 42.13
CA ILE A 291 -20.91 -6.38 41.43
C ILE A 291 -20.90 -7.90 41.31
N ALA A 292 -21.21 -8.64 42.40
CA ALA A 292 -21.25 -10.09 42.40
C ALA A 292 -22.36 -10.67 41.50
N ASP A 293 -23.54 -10.05 41.50
CA ASP A 293 -24.68 -10.46 40.67
C ASP A 293 -24.39 -10.22 39.18
N PHE A 294 -23.83 -9.06 38.84
CA PHE A 294 -23.46 -8.78 37.47
C PHE A 294 -22.29 -9.64 36.99
N LYS A 295 -21.28 -9.88 37.83
CA LYS A 295 -20.17 -10.81 37.56
C LYS A 295 -20.69 -12.19 37.19
N LYS A 296 -21.56 -12.77 38.04
CA LYS A 296 -22.14 -14.07 37.78
C LYS A 296 -22.90 -14.11 36.48
N PHE A 297 -23.69 -13.08 36.18
CA PHE A 297 -24.44 -12.97 34.94
C PHE A 297 -23.52 -12.98 33.71
N VAL A 298 -22.40 -12.24 33.73
CA VAL A 298 -21.43 -12.16 32.62
C VAL A 298 -20.67 -13.48 32.43
N GLU A 299 -20.23 -14.11 33.55
CA GLU A 299 -19.54 -15.40 33.55
C GLU A 299 -20.47 -16.53 33.03
N ASP A 300 -21.74 -16.52 33.36
CA ASP A 300 -22.76 -17.44 32.84
C ASP A 300 -22.96 -17.30 31.31
N GLN A 301 -22.66 -16.14 30.74
CA GLN A 301 -22.64 -15.90 29.28
C GLN A 301 -21.31 -16.28 28.62
N GLY A 302 -20.32 -16.75 29.40
CA GLY A 302 -19.03 -17.23 28.91
C GLY A 302 -17.96 -16.13 28.72
N TYR A 303 -18.13 -14.94 29.29
CA TYR A 303 -17.16 -13.87 29.22
C TYR A 303 -16.37 -13.71 30.52
N ASP A 304 -15.09 -13.32 30.39
CA ASP A 304 -14.27 -12.94 31.54
C ASP A 304 -14.69 -11.55 32.04
N PHE A 305 -14.90 -11.41 33.35
CA PHE A 305 -15.33 -10.17 34.00
C PHE A 305 -14.22 -9.55 34.87
N PHE A 306 -14.04 -8.25 34.73
CA PHE A 306 -13.07 -7.45 35.49
C PHE A 306 -13.75 -6.24 36.16
N PRO A 307 -13.87 -6.20 37.50
CA PRO A 307 -14.34 -5.01 38.20
C PRO A 307 -13.21 -3.97 38.19
N ILE A 308 -13.52 -2.76 37.74
CA ILE A 308 -12.54 -1.66 37.67
C ILE A 308 -13.10 -0.35 38.21
N MET A 309 -12.21 0.55 38.57
CA MET A 309 -12.51 1.97 38.84
C MET A 309 -11.59 2.81 37.93
N ALA A 310 -12.02 3.02 36.68
CA ALA A 310 -11.18 3.64 35.65
C ALA A 310 -10.67 5.03 36.06
N ALA A 311 -11.49 5.83 36.76
CA ALA A 311 -11.14 7.18 37.14
C ALA A 311 -9.90 7.28 38.06
N ILE A 312 -9.69 6.27 38.92
CA ILE A 312 -8.56 6.21 39.87
C ILE A 312 -7.54 5.13 39.56
N ARG A 313 -7.68 4.47 38.35
CA ARG A 313 -6.81 3.37 37.90
C ARG A 313 -6.73 2.19 38.89
N TYR A 314 -7.81 1.91 39.61
CA TYR A 314 -7.86 0.80 40.53
C TYR A 314 -8.34 -0.49 39.81
N ASP A 315 -7.64 -1.61 40.03
CA ASP A 315 -7.87 -2.92 39.41
C ASP A 315 -7.89 -2.96 37.87
N VAL A 316 -7.26 -1.98 37.21
CA VAL A 316 -7.14 -1.90 35.76
C VAL A 316 -6.03 -2.83 35.24
N ASP A 317 -4.95 -3.04 36.00
CA ASP A 317 -3.80 -3.83 35.54
C ASP A 317 -4.12 -5.32 35.28
N PRO A 318 -5.01 -6.02 36.03
CA PRO A 318 -5.47 -7.36 35.69
C PRO A 318 -6.20 -7.43 34.33
N LEU A 319 -7.03 -6.44 34.03
CA LEU A 319 -7.71 -6.30 32.74
C LEU A 319 -6.69 -6.16 31.61
N LEU A 320 -5.69 -5.27 31.75
CA LEU A 320 -4.66 -5.04 30.74
C LEU A 320 -3.81 -6.29 30.48
N LYS A 321 -3.45 -7.04 31.53
CA LYS A 321 -2.72 -8.31 31.41
C LYS A 321 -3.52 -9.34 30.63
N LYS A 322 -4.81 -9.45 30.91
CA LYS A 322 -5.68 -10.40 30.18
C LYS A 322 -5.82 -10.00 28.71
N ILE A 323 -5.98 -8.70 28.42
CA ILE A 323 -6.00 -8.18 27.05
C ILE A 323 -4.72 -8.58 26.32
N GLN A 324 -3.54 -8.33 26.92
CA GLN A 324 -2.25 -8.68 26.32
C GLN A 324 -2.12 -10.17 26.07
N GLU A 325 -2.53 -11.03 27.02
CA GLU A 325 -2.54 -12.48 26.87
C GLU A 325 -3.43 -12.91 25.70
N MET A 326 -4.63 -12.35 25.58
CA MET A 326 -5.53 -12.66 24.49
C MET A 326 -4.98 -12.19 23.13
N LEU A 327 -4.47 -10.95 23.05
CA LEU A 327 -3.86 -10.43 21.84
C LEU A 327 -2.68 -11.26 21.34
N SER A 328 -1.88 -11.82 22.26
CA SER A 328 -0.75 -12.69 21.88
C SER A 328 -1.17 -14.02 21.26
N LYS A 329 -2.39 -14.49 21.55
CA LYS A 329 -2.96 -15.75 21.04
C LYS A 329 -3.75 -15.54 19.73
N LEU A 330 -4.16 -14.30 19.44
CA LEU A 330 -4.90 -13.99 18.25
C LEU A 330 -4.00 -13.95 17.03
N PRO A 331 -4.45 -14.47 15.87
CA PRO A 331 -3.71 -14.33 14.64
C PRO A 331 -3.49 -12.84 14.32
N PRO A 332 -2.39 -12.51 13.65
CA PRO A 332 -2.23 -11.17 13.09
C PRO A 332 -3.41 -10.88 12.16
N ILE A 333 -3.73 -9.60 12.02
CA ILE A 333 -4.91 -9.11 11.27
C ILE A 333 -4.91 -9.67 9.85
N THR A 334 -6.12 -9.94 9.32
CA THR A 334 -6.35 -10.43 7.96
C THR A 334 -5.52 -9.65 6.95
N HIS A 335 -4.54 -10.32 6.35
CA HIS A 335 -3.74 -9.78 5.27
C HIS A 335 -4.60 -9.72 4.00
N TYR A 336 -4.63 -8.58 3.35
CA TYR A 336 -5.09 -8.54 1.97
C TYR A 336 -3.93 -8.99 1.09
N GLU A 337 -4.14 -10.06 0.33
CA GLU A 337 -3.16 -10.44 -0.68
C GLU A 337 -3.06 -9.29 -1.69
N ALA A 338 -1.81 -8.90 -2.01
CA ALA A 338 -1.57 -7.96 -3.09
C ALA A 338 -2.17 -8.56 -4.36
N GLU A 339 -3.07 -7.83 -4.99
CA GLU A 339 -3.62 -8.26 -6.26
C GLU A 339 -2.47 -8.33 -7.28
N PRO A 340 -2.20 -9.50 -7.89
CA PRO A 340 -1.13 -9.59 -8.87
C PRO A 340 -1.40 -8.53 -9.94
N ALA A 341 -0.33 -7.87 -10.39
CA ALA A 341 -0.43 -7.06 -11.59
C ALA A 341 -1.11 -7.93 -12.65
N PRO A 342 -2.05 -7.40 -13.45
CA PRO A 342 -2.55 -8.15 -14.58
C PRO A 342 -1.30 -8.66 -15.31
N ILE A 343 -1.13 -9.98 -15.30
CA ILE A 343 -0.06 -10.61 -16.06
C ILE A 343 -0.47 -10.33 -17.49
N VAL A 344 0.11 -9.28 -18.07
CA VAL A 344 0.14 -9.17 -19.53
C VAL A 344 1.02 -10.32 -19.93
N THR A 345 0.41 -11.47 -20.17
CA THR A 345 1.11 -12.65 -20.66
C THR A 345 1.62 -12.30 -22.05
N VAL A 346 2.78 -12.82 -22.40
CA VAL A 346 3.32 -12.67 -23.76
C VAL A 346 2.33 -13.20 -24.80
N ASP A 347 1.39 -14.05 -24.39
CA ASP A 347 0.27 -14.57 -25.18
C ASP A 347 -0.82 -13.52 -25.47
N ASP A 348 -0.95 -12.46 -24.66
CA ASP A 348 -1.80 -11.30 -25.00
C ASP A 348 -1.20 -10.42 -26.11
N PHE A 349 0.08 -10.64 -26.45
CA PHE A 349 0.75 -10.02 -27.61
C PHE A 349 0.73 -10.89 -28.88
N ASP A 350 0.07 -12.04 -28.86
CA ASP A 350 -0.19 -12.82 -30.12
C ASP A 350 -1.19 -12.12 -31.04
N ASP A 351 -1.86 -11.10 -30.55
CA ASP A 351 -2.59 -10.18 -31.40
C ASP A 351 -1.64 -9.02 -31.79
N HIS A 352 -0.86 -9.20 -32.83
CA HIS A 352 -0.13 -8.12 -33.53
C HIS A 352 -1.12 -7.16 -34.20
N SER A 353 -2.24 -6.87 -33.53
CA SER A 353 -3.23 -5.94 -34.01
C SER A 353 -2.60 -4.55 -34.06
N VAL A 354 -2.57 -4.04 -35.28
CA VAL A 354 -2.12 -2.68 -35.59
C VAL A 354 -3.35 -1.88 -35.96
N ILE A 355 -3.66 -0.88 -35.16
CA ILE A 355 -4.76 0.04 -35.48
C ILE A 355 -4.17 1.23 -36.24
N ILE A 356 -4.60 1.39 -37.50
CA ILE A 356 -4.19 2.51 -38.34
C ILE A 356 -5.37 3.42 -38.59
N LYS A 357 -5.20 4.68 -38.26
CA LYS A 357 -6.16 5.77 -38.48
C LYS A 357 -5.51 6.79 -39.43
N ASN A 358 -6.26 7.30 -40.40
CA ASN A 358 -5.84 8.43 -41.22
C ASN A 358 -6.58 9.67 -40.73
N VAL A 359 -5.84 10.64 -40.22
CA VAL A 359 -6.38 11.92 -39.72
C VAL A 359 -5.66 13.03 -40.44
N ASN A 360 -6.36 13.78 -41.29
CA ASN A 360 -5.82 14.90 -42.04
C ASN A 360 -4.61 14.60 -42.95
N GLY A 361 -4.52 13.37 -43.47
CA GLY A 361 -3.41 12.95 -44.33
C GLY A 361 -2.21 12.37 -43.59
N ILE A 362 -2.26 12.30 -42.24
CA ILE A 362 -1.25 11.61 -41.41
C ILE A 362 -1.78 10.25 -41.00
N TYR A 363 -1.01 9.21 -41.26
CA TYR A 363 -1.32 7.84 -40.85
C TYR A 363 -0.82 7.61 -39.43
N THR A 364 -1.73 7.54 -38.45
CA THR A 364 -1.41 7.27 -37.04
C THR A 364 -1.48 5.76 -36.79
N VAL A 365 -0.41 5.19 -36.25
CA VAL A 365 -0.29 3.78 -35.91
C VAL A 365 -0.34 3.62 -34.39
N GLU A 366 -1.31 2.84 -33.90
CA GLU A 366 -1.45 2.49 -32.49
C GLU A 366 -1.28 0.96 -32.36
N ALA A 367 -0.30 0.50 -31.59
CA ALA A 367 -0.05 -0.90 -31.28
C ALA A 367 0.72 -1.02 -29.98
N ASP A 368 0.13 -1.64 -28.94
CA ASP A 368 0.70 -1.70 -27.60
C ASP A 368 2.05 -2.43 -27.55
N TRP A 369 2.22 -3.48 -28.34
CA TRP A 369 3.48 -4.20 -28.47
C TRP A 369 4.59 -3.30 -29.03
N LEU A 370 4.25 -2.41 -29.97
CA LEU A 370 5.20 -1.49 -30.58
C LEU A 370 5.71 -0.43 -29.60
N LEU A 371 4.84 0.04 -28.70
CA LEU A 371 5.21 0.95 -27.63
C LEU A 371 6.31 0.37 -26.72
N GLN A 372 6.23 -0.93 -26.43
CA GLN A 372 7.26 -1.62 -25.62
C GLN A 372 8.61 -1.71 -26.36
N VAL A 373 8.57 -1.93 -27.67
CA VAL A 373 9.78 -1.95 -28.50
C VAL A 373 10.40 -0.56 -28.57
N MET A 374 9.59 0.47 -28.78
CA MET A 374 10.05 1.86 -28.87
C MET A 374 10.75 2.34 -27.60
N LYS A 375 10.30 1.94 -26.42
CA LYS A 375 10.97 2.25 -25.15
C LYS A 375 12.41 1.76 -25.05
N GLY A 376 12.77 0.77 -25.83
CA GLY A 376 14.13 0.19 -25.87
C GLY A 376 15.00 0.68 -27.04
N ILE A 377 14.56 1.67 -27.84
CA ILE A 377 15.23 2.15 -29.05
C ILE A 377 15.75 3.57 -28.83
N ASN A 378 17.00 3.78 -29.22
CA ASN A 378 17.55 5.12 -29.34
C ASN A 378 17.33 5.66 -30.74
N PHE A 379 16.41 6.60 -30.94
CA PHE A 379 16.04 7.16 -32.24
C PHE A 379 17.11 8.12 -32.81
N ASP A 380 18.08 8.55 -32.00
CA ASP A 380 19.23 9.37 -32.46
C ASP A 380 20.33 8.53 -33.13
N ASP A 381 20.23 7.19 -33.05
CA ASP A 381 21.22 6.28 -33.58
C ASP A 381 20.73 5.56 -34.84
N TYR A 382 21.47 5.67 -35.93
CA TYR A 382 21.10 5.09 -37.21
C TYR A 382 20.94 3.57 -37.19
N GLU A 383 21.75 2.85 -36.40
CA GLU A 383 21.63 1.38 -36.30
C GLU A 383 20.40 0.95 -35.51
N SER A 384 20.02 1.72 -34.51
CA SER A 384 18.79 1.53 -33.73
C SER A 384 17.55 1.80 -34.60
N LEU A 385 17.59 2.82 -35.46
CA LEU A 385 16.54 3.09 -36.44
C LEU A 385 16.39 1.94 -37.44
N ASN A 386 17.48 1.42 -37.99
CA ASN A 386 17.46 0.25 -38.88
C ASN A 386 16.88 -0.99 -38.19
N TYR A 387 17.16 -1.19 -36.91
CA TYR A 387 16.55 -2.26 -36.14
C TYR A 387 15.02 -2.03 -36.02
N PHE A 388 14.61 -0.80 -35.72
CA PHE A 388 13.18 -0.45 -35.61
C PHE A 388 12.44 -0.66 -36.93
N GLN A 389 13.03 -0.25 -38.06
CA GLN A 389 12.47 -0.51 -39.38
C GLN A 389 12.24 -2.01 -39.61
N LYS A 390 13.20 -2.87 -39.26
CA LYS A 390 13.03 -4.33 -39.38
C LYS A 390 11.93 -4.84 -38.46
N VAL A 391 11.75 -4.27 -37.29
CA VAL A 391 10.65 -4.62 -36.40
C VAL A 391 9.30 -4.22 -37.00
N LEU A 392 9.19 -3.06 -37.63
CA LEU A 392 7.98 -2.62 -38.34
C LEU A 392 7.63 -3.53 -39.51
N ILE A 393 8.64 -3.98 -40.29
CA ILE A 393 8.46 -4.89 -41.41
C ILE A 393 8.03 -6.26 -40.88
N ASN A 394 8.77 -6.85 -39.97
CA ASN A 394 8.49 -8.20 -39.44
C ASN A 394 7.19 -8.26 -38.61
N GLY A 395 6.81 -7.15 -37.96
CA GLY A 395 5.54 -7.02 -37.22
C GLY A 395 4.33 -6.72 -38.12
N GLY A 396 4.51 -6.66 -39.43
CA GLY A 396 3.42 -6.45 -40.40
C GLY A 396 2.85 -5.01 -40.43
N VAL A 397 3.49 -4.06 -39.75
CA VAL A 397 3.02 -2.66 -39.68
C VAL A 397 3.06 -2.02 -41.07
N ILE A 398 4.14 -2.25 -41.81
CA ILE A 398 4.33 -1.71 -43.16
C ILE A 398 3.25 -2.26 -44.12
N ASP A 399 2.96 -3.57 -44.06
CA ASP A 399 1.91 -4.18 -44.86
C ASP A 399 0.52 -3.66 -44.49
N ALA A 400 0.28 -3.39 -43.22
CA ALA A 400 -0.97 -2.81 -42.76
C ALA A 400 -1.15 -1.37 -43.23
N LEU A 401 -0.08 -0.54 -43.22
CA LEU A 401 -0.07 0.83 -43.77
C LEU A 401 -0.39 0.82 -45.27
N ARG A 402 0.25 -0.04 -46.06
CA ARG A 402 -0.05 -0.21 -47.50
C ARG A 402 -1.50 -0.63 -47.77
N LYS A 403 -2.04 -1.56 -46.99
CA LYS A 403 -3.46 -1.97 -47.08
C LYS A 403 -4.42 -0.81 -46.77
N LYS A 404 -4.02 0.17 -45.98
CA LYS A 404 -4.80 1.36 -45.68
C LYS A 404 -4.61 2.49 -46.69
N GLY A 405 -3.78 2.30 -47.72
CA GLY A 405 -3.58 3.26 -48.81
C GLY A 405 -2.44 4.25 -48.58
N CYS A 406 -1.54 3.98 -47.63
CA CYS A 406 -0.33 4.78 -47.43
C CYS A 406 0.62 4.60 -48.62
N SER A 407 1.12 5.68 -49.20
CA SER A 407 1.99 5.77 -50.37
C SER A 407 3.28 6.51 -50.04
N ASP A 408 4.27 6.38 -50.94
CA ASP A 408 5.56 7.08 -50.76
C ASP A 408 5.38 8.60 -50.58
N GLY A 409 6.00 9.12 -49.56
CA GLY A 409 5.92 10.53 -49.17
C GLY A 409 4.78 10.88 -48.20
N ASP A 410 3.93 9.92 -47.85
CA ASP A 410 2.92 10.14 -46.78
C ASP A 410 3.58 10.15 -45.41
N THR A 411 3.09 11.01 -44.54
CA THR A 411 3.57 11.09 -43.16
C THR A 411 2.91 10.04 -42.28
N VAL A 412 3.75 9.24 -41.60
CA VAL A 412 3.33 8.24 -40.64
C VAL A 412 3.74 8.71 -39.24
N SER A 413 2.79 8.67 -38.31
CA SER A 413 3.00 8.95 -36.91
C SER A 413 2.81 7.70 -36.08
N ILE A 414 3.84 7.31 -35.33
CA ILE A 414 3.81 6.21 -34.39
C ILE A 414 4.07 6.78 -32.99
N TYR A 415 3.02 7.04 -32.23
CA TYR A 415 3.07 7.77 -30.95
C TYR A 415 3.77 9.13 -31.09
N GLU A 416 5.00 9.29 -30.55
CA GLU A 416 5.79 10.52 -30.62
C GLU A 416 6.75 10.59 -31.81
N LEU A 417 6.82 9.53 -32.62
CA LEU A 417 7.74 9.42 -33.75
C LEU A 417 6.99 9.70 -35.06
N GLU A 418 7.42 10.73 -35.80
CA GLU A 418 6.91 11.03 -37.12
C GLU A 418 8.00 10.81 -38.17
N PHE A 419 7.64 10.18 -39.28
CA PHE A 419 8.54 9.96 -40.41
C PHE A 419 7.76 9.85 -41.72
N ASP A 420 8.44 10.10 -42.82
CA ASP A 420 7.87 9.93 -44.16
C ASP A 420 7.98 8.48 -44.58
N PHE A 421 6.86 7.92 -45.08
CA PHE A 421 6.80 6.56 -45.61
C PHE A 421 7.59 6.49 -46.89
N MET A 422 8.53 5.57 -47.01
CA MET A 422 9.28 5.21 -48.18
C MET A 422 9.25 3.68 -48.38
N ASP A 423 8.96 3.26 -49.60
CA ASP A 423 8.84 1.83 -49.97
C ASP A 423 10.18 1.14 -50.12
#